data_d87f5f02c36d9d3f85320397361a13bf
#
_entry.id   d87f5f02c36d9d3f85320397361a13bf
#
_cell.length_a   1.000
_cell.length_b   1.000
_cell.length_c   1.000
_cell.angle_alpha   90.00
_cell.angle_beta   90.00
_cell.angle_gamma   90.00
#
_symmetry.space_group_name_H-M   'P 1'
#
loop_
_entity.id
_entity.type
_entity.pdbx_description
1 polymer ?
#
loop_
_entity_poly.entity_id
_entity_poly.type
_entity_poly.pdbx_seq_one_letter_code
_entity_poly.pdbx_strand_id
1 'polypeptide(L)'
;MSKKYQLDGTVIKNEWVTATYFKMTLSFETLPEIKAGQFAELRIDQTPTVFLRRPISLHDVREDKKELDLLIQKVGDGTAWLAERKEGDKVNVIFPLGNGFNTEIAEDKPVLLVGGGVGIAPLLHLGRVL
;
A
#
# COMPACT_ATOMS: atom_id res chain seq x y z
N MET A 1 5.20 -9.65 -18.39
CA MET A 1 3.92 -9.35 -17.74
C MET A 1 4.04 -9.64 -16.26
N SER A 2 3.65 -8.70 -15.44
CA SER A 2 3.70 -8.87 -13.98
C SER A 2 2.60 -9.81 -13.50
N LYS A 3 2.95 -10.71 -12.60
CA LYS A 3 1.98 -11.59 -11.96
C LYS A 3 1.24 -10.84 -10.86
N LYS A 4 -0.05 -11.12 -10.75
CA LYS A 4 -0.90 -10.64 -9.67
C LYS A 4 -1.14 -11.77 -8.68
N TYR A 5 -1.20 -11.42 -7.41
CA TYR A 5 -1.45 -12.38 -6.34
C TYR A 5 -2.63 -11.91 -5.50
N GLN A 6 -3.41 -12.86 -5.04
CA GLN A 6 -4.43 -12.59 -4.04
C GLN A 6 -4.00 -13.28 -2.76
N LEU A 7 -3.66 -12.48 -1.76
CA LEU A 7 -3.09 -12.97 -0.51
C LEU A 7 -3.80 -12.32 0.68
N ASP A 8 -3.87 -13.04 1.79
CA ASP A 8 -4.33 -12.49 3.05
C ASP A 8 -3.13 -11.93 3.81
N GLY A 9 -3.17 -10.62 4.07
CA GLY A 9 -2.18 -9.97 4.92
C GLY A 9 -2.68 -9.91 6.35
N THR A 10 -1.75 -10.06 7.29
CA THR A 10 -2.04 -9.89 8.72
C THR A 10 -1.68 -8.48 9.13
N VAL A 11 -2.61 -7.78 9.76
CA VAL A 11 -2.35 -6.44 10.29
C VAL A 11 -1.37 -6.55 11.44
N ILE A 12 -0.20 -5.94 11.29
CA ILE A 12 0.81 -5.85 12.33
C ILE A 12 0.61 -4.54 13.12
N LYS A 13 0.25 -3.48 12.42
CA LYS A 13 0.13 -2.15 12.97
C LYS A 13 -0.84 -1.34 12.13
N ASN A 14 -1.66 -0.54 12.77
CA ASN A 14 -2.60 0.34 12.07
C ASN A 14 -2.77 1.59 12.92
N GLU A 15 -2.13 2.69 12.50
CA GLU A 15 -2.04 3.91 13.32
C GLU A 15 -2.42 5.15 12.53
N TRP A 16 -3.11 6.05 13.19
CA TRP A 16 -3.37 7.38 12.66
C TRP A 16 -2.07 8.18 12.59
N VAL A 17 -1.80 8.75 11.44
CA VAL A 17 -0.68 9.67 11.21
C VAL A 17 -1.15 11.12 11.36
N THR A 18 -2.36 11.40 10.87
CA THR A 18 -3.05 12.67 11.02
C THR A 18 -4.51 12.39 11.37
N ALA A 19 -5.35 13.43 11.44
CA ALA A 19 -6.78 13.26 11.70
C ALA A 19 -7.51 12.49 10.59
N THR A 20 -6.95 12.45 9.37
CA THR A 20 -7.60 11.83 8.21
C THR A 20 -6.77 10.79 7.50
N TYR A 21 -5.49 10.64 7.85
CA TYR A 21 -4.59 9.64 7.26
C TYR A 21 -4.14 8.62 8.29
N PHE A 22 -4.11 7.36 7.90
CA PHE A 22 -3.55 6.30 8.75
C PHE A 22 -2.58 5.43 7.94
N LYS A 23 -1.65 4.82 8.66
CA LYS A 23 -0.68 3.90 8.09
C LYS A 23 -0.94 2.49 8.59
N MET A 24 -1.17 1.57 7.65
CA MET A 24 -1.39 0.15 7.94
C MET A 24 -0.17 -0.64 7.50
N THR A 25 0.34 -1.48 8.39
CA THR A 25 1.40 -2.43 8.07
C THR A 25 0.82 -3.83 8.02
N LEU A 26 1.02 -4.51 6.90
CA LEU A 26 0.59 -5.88 6.67
C LEU A 26 1.79 -6.80 6.52
N SER A 27 1.72 -7.99 7.11
CA SER A 27 2.70 -9.04 6.89
C SER A 27 2.11 -10.18 6.08
N PHE A 28 2.95 -10.86 5.30
CA PHE A 28 2.55 -11.95 4.42
C PHE A 28 3.50 -13.13 4.60
N GLU A 29 3.04 -14.34 4.31
CA GLU A 29 3.92 -15.52 4.31
C GLU A 29 4.94 -15.45 3.17
N THR A 30 4.48 -14.97 2.01
CA THR A 30 5.33 -14.70 0.86
C THR A 30 4.99 -13.33 0.31
N LEU A 31 6.00 -12.57 -0.10
CA LEU A 31 5.81 -11.26 -0.67
C LEU A 31 6.24 -11.28 -2.14
N PRO A 32 5.35 -10.93 -3.09
CA PRO A 32 5.73 -10.86 -4.49
C PRO A 32 6.71 -9.71 -4.74
N GLU A 33 7.38 -9.74 -5.88
CA GLU A 33 8.19 -8.62 -6.31
C GLU A 33 7.31 -7.42 -6.58
N ILE A 34 7.62 -6.28 -5.96
CA ILE A 34 6.85 -5.04 -6.07
C ILE A 34 7.74 -3.95 -6.63
N LYS A 35 7.25 -3.28 -7.67
CA LYS A 35 7.92 -2.12 -8.25
C LYS A 35 7.34 -0.84 -7.69
N ALA A 36 8.19 0.16 -7.47
CA ALA A 36 7.74 1.46 -7.00
C ALA A 36 6.70 2.05 -7.97
N GLY A 37 5.60 2.56 -7.43
CA GLY A 37 4.49 3.12 -8.20
C GLY A 37 3.34 2.16 -8.42
N GLN A 38 3.49 0.90 -8.10
CA GLN A 38 2.39 -0.06 -8.16
C GLN A 38 1.42 0.14 -6.99
N PHE A 39 0.24 -0.45 -7.11
CA PHE A 39 -0.81 -0.34 -6.10
C PHE A 39 -1.40 -1.71 -5.76
N ALA A 40 -2.26 -1.72 -4.77
CA ALA A 40 -3.00 -2.90 -4.32
C ALA A 40 -4.48 -2.61 -4.32
N GLU A 41 -5.28 -3.64 -4.43
CA GLU A 41 -6.73 -3.55 -4.22
C GLU A 41 -7.08 -4.35 -2.96
N LEU A 42 -7.59 -3.65 -1.95
CA LEU A 42 -7.96 -4.21 -0.67
C LEU A 42 -9.45 -4.52 -0.62
N ARG A 43 -9.78 -5.74 -0.23
CA ARG A 43 -11.18 -6.15 -0.07
C ARG A 43 -11.72 -5.60 1.24
N ILE A 44 -12.91 -5.03 1.16
CA ILE A 44 -13.64 -4.53 2.33
C ILE A 44 -14.68 -5.59 2.72
N ASP A 45 -14.52 -6.17 3.89
CA ASP A 45 -15.38 -7.24 4.36
C ASP A 45 -16.44 -6.70 5.32
N GLN A 46 -17.58 -7.43 5.43
CA GLN A 46 -18.61 -7.15 6.43
C GLN A 46 -19.21 -5.74 6.38
N THR A 47 -19.10 -5.07 5.26
CA THR A 47 -19.65 -3.73 5.07
C THR A 47 -20.65 -3.78 3.91
N PRO A 48 -21.96 -3.79 4.19
CA PRO A 48 -22.97 -4.04 3.16
C PRO A 48 -23.06 -2.95 2.09
N THR A 49 -22.54 -1.75 2.36
CA THR A 49 -22.55 -0.64 1.41
C THR A 49 -21.33 -0.61 0.50
N VAL A 50 -20.34 -1.49 0.72
CA VAL A 50 -19.10 -1.49 -0.07
C VAL A 50 -18.98 -2.81 -0.82
N PHE A 51 -19.10 -2.76 -2.15
CA PHE A 51 -19.04 -3.94 -3.01
C PHE A 51 -17.70 -4.10 -3.73
N LEU A 52 -16.98 -2.99 -3.93
CA LEU A 52 -15.75 -2.99 -4.70
C LEU A 52 -14.54 -2.87 -3.78
N ARG A 53 -13.43 -3.49 -4.21
CA ARG A 53 -12.15 -3.32 -3.54
C ARG A 53 -11.71 -1.87 -3.64
N ARG A 54 -10.86 -1.45 -2.72
CA ARG A 54 -10.29 -0.09 -2.71
C ARG A 54 -8.86 -0.12 -3.22
N PRO A 55 -8.54 0.70 -4.24
CA PRO A 55 -7.17 0.82 -4.75
C PRO A 55 -6.34 1.70 -3.82
N ILE A 56 -5.21 1.17 -3.38
CA ILE A 56 -4.28 1.87 -2.48
C ILE A 56 -2.88 1.74 -3.03
N SER A 57 -2.17 2.85 -3.18
CA SER A 57 -0.77 2.85 -3.59
C SER A 57 0.10 2.15 -2.54
N LEU A 58 1.09 1.40 -3.01
CA LEU A 58 2.05 0.75 -2.13
C LEU A 58 3.04 1.78 -1.62
N HIS A 59 3.03 2.02 -0.31
CA HIS A 59 3.78 3.11 0.32
C HIS A 59 5.24 2.73 0.58
N ASP A 60 5.46 1.61 1.26
CA ASP A 60 6.79 1.10 1.55
C ASP A 60 6.78 -0.42 1.59
N VAL A 61 7.92 -1.03 1.27
CA VAL A 61 8.06 -2.48 1.18
C VAL A 61 9.33 -2.89 1.92
N ARG A 62 9.21 -3.82 2.85
CA ARG A 62 10.35 -4.44 3.53
C ARG A 62 10.40 -5.91 3.16
N GLU A 63 11.17 -6.23 2.14
CA GLU A 63 11.24 -7.58 1.57
C GLU A 63 11.75 -8.61 2.57
N ASP A 64 12.75 -8.25 3.38
CA ASP A 64 13.35 -9.12 4.38
C ASP A 64 12.37 -9.56 5.46
N LYS A 65 11.43 -8.70 5.80
CA LYS A 65 10.41 -8.96 6.81
C LYS A 65 9.09 -9.41 6.21
N LYS A 66 8.95 -9.38 4.90
CA LYS A 66 7.71 -9.67 4.17
C LYS A 66 6.57 -8.75 4.63
N GLU A 67 6.89 -7.48 4.80
CA GLU A 67 5.94 -6.45 5.27
C GLU A 67 5.71 -5.39 4.21
N LEU A 68 4.50 -4.87 4.22
CA LEU A 68 4.03 -3.83 3.31
C LEU A 68 3.35 -2.74 4.12
N ASP A 69 3.74 -1.48 3.88
CA ASP A 69 3.07 -0.33 4.46
C ASP A 69 2.13 0.31 3.44
N LEU A 70 0.96 0.66 3.89
CA LEU A 70 -0.05 1.41 3.12
C LEU A 70 -0.37 2.69 3.87
N LEU A 71 -0.35 3.82 3.15
CA LEU A 71 -0.78 5.11 3.69
C LEU A 71 -2.14 5.43 3.09
N ILE A 72 -3.17 5.50 3.93
CA ILE A 72 -4.55 5.54 3.49
C ILE A 72 -5.25 6.78 4.03
N GLN A 73 -5.94 7.51 3.15
CA GLN A 73 -6.81 8.60 3.56
C GLN A 73 -8.22 8.05 3.83
N LYS A 74 -8.76 8.36 5.01
CA LYS A 74 -10.14 8.00 5.33
C LYS A 74 -11.08 8.96 4.60
N VAL A 75 -11.78 8.45 3.59
CA VAL A 75 -12.68 9.26 2.75
C VAL A 75 -14.09 8.68 2.59
N GLY A 76 -14.34 7.46 3.01
CA GLY A 76 -15.65 6.81 2.87
C GLY A 76 -15.75 5.54 3.69
N ASP A 77 -16.82 4.77 3.48
CA ASP A 77 -17.11 3.57 4.28
C ASP A 77 -16.03 2.50 4.16
N GLY A 78 -15.46 2.32 2.96
CA GLY A 78 -14.40 1.34 2.74
C GLY A 78 -13.13 1.67 3.50
N THR A 79 -12.65 2.90 3.38
CA THR A 79 -11.45 3.34 4.11
C THR A 79 -11.70 3.46 5.59
N ALA A 80 -12.93 3.75 6.03
CA ALA A 80 -13.31 3.73 7.44
C ALA A 80 -13.19 2.31 8.02
N TRP A 81 -13.66 1.29 7.28
CA TRP A 81 -13.52 -0.09 7.70
C TRP A 81 -12.04 -0.48 7.83
N LEU A 82 -11.21 -0.07 6.87
CA LEU A 82 -9.77 -0.32 6.93
C LEU A 82 -9.12 0.34 8.15
N ALA A 83 -9.54 1.56 8.48
CA ALA A 83 -9.02 2.28 9.65
C ALA A 83 -9.33 1.58 10.98
N GLU A 84 -10.39 0.79 11.03
CA GLU A 84 -10.82 0.05 12.23
C GLU A 84 -10.11 -1.29 12.41
N ARG A 85 -9.30 -1.73 11.44
CA ARG A 85 -8.59 -3.01 11.53
C ARG A 85 -7.54 -2.94 12.63
N LYS A 86 -7.43 -4.03 13.38
CA LYS A 86 -6.53 -4.13 14.54
C LYS A 86 -5.45 -5.15 14.29
N GLU A 87 -4.40 -5.11 15.09
CA GLU A 87 -3.34 -6.12 15.06
C GLU A 87 -3.93 -7.53 15.12
N GLY A 88 -3.50 -8.37 14.20
CA GLY A 88 -3.99 -9.74 14.05
C GLY A 88 -5.13 -9.90 13.06
N ASP A 89 -5.81 -8.83 12.67
CA ASP A 89 -6.87 -8.91 11.65
C ASP A 89 -6.28 -9.28 10.29
N LYS A 90 -7.10 -9.93 9.47
CA LYS A 90 -6.72 -10.29 8.10
C LYS A 90 -7.36 -9.33 7.11
N VAL A 91 -6.58 -8.94 6.11
CA VAL A 91 -7.05 -8.13 4.98
C VAL A 91 -6.67 -8.86 3.69
N ASN A 92 -7.66 -9.13 2.85
CA ASN A 92 -7.40 -9.76 1.55
C ASN A 92 -6.96 -8.71 0.54
N VAL A 93 -5.83 -8.95 -0.11
CA VAL A 93 -5.15 -7.99 -0.97
C VAL A 93 -4.84 -8.63 -2.32
N ILE A 94 -5.17 -7.94 -3.41
CA ILE A 94 -4.68 -8.27 -4.75
C ILE A 94 -3.56 -7.30 -5.08
N PHE A 95 -2.36 -7.80 -5.33
CA PHE A 95 -1.19 -6.97 -5.62
C PHE A 95 -0.05 -7.80 -6.24
N PRO A 96 0.96 -7.20 -6.84
CA PRO A 96 1.02 -5.79 -7.21
C PRO A 96 0.23 -5.52 -8.50
N LEU A 97 -0.33 -4.30 -8.61
CA LEU A 97 -1.11 -3.89 -9.77
C LEU A 97 -0.50 -2.62 -10.38
N GLY A 98 -0.75 -2.46 -11.68
CA GLY A 98 -0.29 -1.28 -12.40
C GLY A 98 1.17 -1.34 -12.81
N ASN A 99 1.59 -0.30 -13.51
CA ASN A 99 2.97 -0.13 -13.95
C ASN A 99 3.76 0.63 -12.90
N GLY A 100 5.02 0.23 -12.71
CA GLY A 100 5.92 0.97 -11.83
C GLY A 100 6.42 2.26 -12.46
N PHE A 101 7.02 3.11 -11.63
CA PHE A 101 7.78 4.26 -12.14
C PHE A 101 9.02 3.78 -12.89
N ASN A 102 9.47 4.61 -13.84
CA ASN A 102 10.75 4.38 -14.46
C ASN A 102 11.88 4.73 -13.47
N THR A 103 12.62 3.70 -13.04
CA THR A 103 13.73 3.88 -12.10
C THR A 103 15.09 3.83 -12.77
N GLU A 104 15.12 3.69 -14.09
CA GLU A 104 16.37 3.73 -14.88
C GLU A 104 16.77 5.18 -15.13
N ILE A 105 17.64 5.70 -14.25
CA ILE A 105 18.15 7.06 -14.33
C ILE A 105 19.67 7.05 -14.25
N ALA A 106 20.30 8.13 -14.73
CA ALA A 106 21.73 8.29 -14.57
C ALA A 106 22.09 8.52 -13.10
N GLU A 107 23.06 7.77 -12.58
CA GLU A 107 23.45 7.80 -11.16
C GLU A 107 23.96 9.17 -10.71
N ASP A 108 24.54 9.95 -11.62
CA ASP A 108 25.08 11.27 -11.33
C ASP A 108 24.05 12.40 -11.35
N LYS A 109 22.78 12.08 -11.62
CA LYS A 109 21.73 13.09 -11.67
C LYS A 109 20.92 13.11 -10.37
N PRO A 110 20.70 14.29 -9.80
CA PRO A 110 19.80 14.41 -8.66
C PRO A 110 18.35 14.14 -9.08
N VAL A 111 17.57 13.59 -8.16
CA VAL A 111 16.15 13.31 -8.36
C VAL A 111 15.34 14.09 -7.34
N LEU A 112 14.33 14.82 -7.82
CA LEU A 112 13.38 15.52 -6.97
C LEU A 112 12.05 14.78 -6.99
N LEU A 113 11.57 14.41 -5.79
CA LEU A 113 10.27 13.78 -5.61
C LEU A 113 9.31 14.84 -5.05
N VAL A 114 8.19 15.04 -5.73
CA VAL A 114 7.18 16.02 -5.32
C VAL A 114 5.85 15.31 -5.14
N GLY A 115 5.24 15.49 -3.98
CA GLY A 115 3.93 14.92 -3.69
C GLY A 115 3.08 15.86 -2.86
N GLY A 116 1.77 15.76 -3.04
CA GLY A 116 0.78 16.51 -2.27
C GLY A 116 -0.38 15.61 -1.91
N GLY A 117 -0.94 15.78 -0.72
CA GLY A 117 -2.04 14.94 -0.24
C GLY A 117 -1.66 13.47 -0.24
N VAL A 118 -2.60 12.59 -0.61
CA VAL A 118 -2.35 11.13 -0.67
C VAL A 118 -1.37 10.75 -1.80
N GLY A 119 -1.08 11.67 -2.72
CA GLY A 119 -0.10 11.44 -3.79
C GLY A 119 1.33 11.21 -3.30
N ILE A 120 1.64 11.51 -2.05
CA ILE A 120 2.95 11.20 -1.46
C ILE A 120 3.11 9.71 -1.15
N ALA A 121 2.03 8.97 -1.05
CA ALA A 121 2.07 7.56 -0.62
C ALA A 121 3.06 6.71 -1.42
N PRO A 122 3.11 6.73 -2.76
CA PRO A 122 4.03 5.90 -3.52
C PRO A 122 5.47 6.41 -3.55
N LEU A 123 5.73 7.62 -3.07
CA LEU A 123 7.05 8.26 -3.22
C LEU A 123 8.10 7.73 -2.26
N LEU A 124 7.70 7.20 -1.10
CA LEU A 124 8.67 6.66 -0.14
C LEU A 124 9.40 5.46 -0.74
N HIS A 125 8.68 4.48 -1.25
CA HIS A 125 9.29 3.30 -1.86
C HIS A 125 10.09 3.68 -3.11
N LEU A 126 9.57 4.60 -3.92
CA LEU A 126 10.30 5.12 -5.08
C LEU A 126 11.63 5.73 -4.66
N GLY A 127 11.64 6.58 -3.62
CA GLY A 127 12.86 7.18 -3.11
C GLY A 127 13.88 6.16 -2.62
N ARG A 128 13.42 5.07 -1.98
CA ARG A 128 14.31 4.00 -1.52
C ARG A 128 14.91 3.20 -2.67
N VAL A 129 14.16 3.00 -3.75
CA VAL A 129 14.62 2.27 -4.93
C VAL A 129 15.62 3.08 -5.74
N LEU A 130 15.45 4.39 -5.77
CA LEU A 130 16.37 5.30 -6.46
C LEU A 130 17.62 5.50 -5.58
#